data_869df5069ba77ac66b00118d9f4cbd09
#
_entry.id   869df5069ba77ac66b00118d9f4cbd09
#
_cell.length_a   1.000
_cell.length_b   1.000
_cell.length_c   1.000
_cell.angle_alpha   90.00
_cell.angle_beta   90.00
_cell.angle_gamma   90.00
#
_symmetry.space_group_name_H-M   'P 1'
#
loop_
_entity.id
_entity.type
_entity.pdbx_description
1 polymer ?
#
loop_
_entity_poly.entity_id
_entity_poly.type
_entity_poly.pdbx_seq_one_letter_code
_entity_poly.pdbx_strand_id
1 'polypeptide(L)'
;MPKKKQSPAQYNVAHLQPDEINALRDLVKEFVGRIENIDNEIELLKEDRKTVIEEYSEKLDMKTLQAALKVVKIQSSVDHRDTFDLFMEALVDPAEA
;
A
#
# COMPACT_ATOMS: atom_id res chain seq x y z
N MET A 1 -15.73 -6.85 -20.45
CA MET A 1 -15.61 -7.39 -19.96
C MET A 1 -14.90 -7.80 -19.66
N PRO A 2 -15.06 -7.74 -19.65
CA PRO A 2 -14.59 -8.38 -19.37
C PRO A 2 -14.41 -9.12 -18.76
N LYS A 3 -14.42 -9.06 -18.37
CA LYS A 3 -14.27 -9.80 -17.81
C LYS A 3 -14.56 -10.67 -17.66
N LYS A 4 -14.23 -10.90 -18.12
CA LYS A 4 -14.68 -11.71 -17.99
C LYS A 4 -14.77 -12.62 -17.15
N LYS A 5 -15.27 -12.56 -17.24
CA LYS A 5 -15.57 -13.42 -16.17
C LYS A 5 -15.53 -14.82 -16.58
N GLN A 6 -14.89 -15.65 -15.79
CA GLN A 6 -14.77 -17.05 -16.11
C GLN A 6 -16.02 -17.81 -15.72
N SER A 7 -16.33 -18.82 -16.52
CA SER A 7 -17.48 -19.67 -16.23
C SER A 7 -17.26 -20.45 -14.92
N PRO A 8 -18.31 -20.61 -14.10
CA PRO A 8 -18.20 -21.44 -12.91
C PRO A 8 -17.75 -22.87 -13.19
N ALA A 9 -18.05 -23.38 -14.39
CA ALA A 9 -17.66 -24.73 -14.77
C ALA A 9 -16.15 -24.90 -14.79
N GLN A 10 -15.40 -23.81 -15.03
CA GLN A 10 -13.94 -23.88 -15.05
C GLN A 10 -13.34 -24.18 -13.70
N TYR A 11 -14.09 -23.95 -12.63
CA TYR A 11 -13.62 -24.17 -11.28
C TYR A 11 -14.25 -25.39 -10.63
N ASN A 12 -15.05 -26.13 -11.38
CA ASN A 12 -15.74 -27.28 -10.82
C ASN A 12 -14.85 -28.51 -10.92
N VAL A 13 -14.35 -28.97 -9.77
CA VAL A 13 -13.42 -30.09 -9.72
C VAL A 13 -14.04 -31.40 -10.19
N ALA A 14 -15.37 -31.50 -10.23
CA ALA A 14 -16.02 -32.72 -10.68
C ALA A 14 -15.71 -33.06 -12.13
N HIS A 15 -15.27 -32.10 -12.92
CA HIS A 15 -14.93 -32.31 -14.33
C HIS A 15 -13.45 -32.57 -14.55
N LEU A 16 -12.66 -32.60 -13.47
CA LEU A 16 -11.22 -32.76 -13.61
C LEU A 16 -10.81 -34.22 -13.49
N GLN A 17 -9.75 -34.55 -14.19
CA GLN A 17 -9.12 -35.84 -14.06
C GLN A 17 -8.30 -35.90 -12.76
N PRO A 18 -8.01 -37.11 -12.24
CA PRO A 18 -7.25 -37.21 -10.99
C PRO A 18 -5.92 -36.46 -10.99
N ASP A 19 -5.20 -36.50 -12.10
CA ASP A 19 -3.92 -35.79 -12.19
C ASP A 19 -4.11 -34.28 -12.20
N GLU A 20 -5.20 -33.81 -12.79
CA GLU A 20 -5.53 -32.38 -12.77
C GLU A 20 -5.90 -31.93 -11.35
N ILE A 21 -6.60 -32.79 -10.62
CA ILE A 21 -6.96 -32.51 -9.24
C ILE A 21 -5.71 -32.39 -8.39
N ASN A 22 -4.76 -33.32 -8.57
CA ASN A 22 -3.51 -33.28 -7.83
C ASN A 22 -2.70 -32.04 -8.16
N ALA A 23 -2.66 -31.66 -9.43
CA ALA A 23 -1.96 -30.46 -9.84
C ALA A 23 -2.60 -29.21 -9.20
N LEU A 24 -3.91 -29.21 -9.13
CA LEU A 24 -4.63 -28.09 -8.51
C LEU A 24 -4.34 -28.00 -7.03
N ARG A 25 -4.28 -29.15 -6.36
CA ARG A 25 -3.93 -29.19 -4.94
C ARG A 25 -2.55 -28.61 -4.70
N ASP A 26 -1.59 -29.00 -5.55
CA ASP A 26 -0.23 -28.49 -5.40
C ASP A 26 -0.18 -27.00 -5.63
N LEU A 27 -0.94 -26.53 -6.62
CA LEU A 27 -1.00 -25.10 -6.92
C LEU A 27 -1.58 -24.30 -5.76
N VAL A 28 -2.63 -24.85 -5.12
CA VAL A 28 -3.23 -24.18 -3.96
C VAL A 28 -2.22 -24.11 -2.82
N LYS A 29 -1.53 -25.21 -2.55
CA LYS A 29 -0.53 -25.24 -1.48
C LYS A 29 0.59 -24.23 -1.75
N GLU A 30 1.03 -24.19 -3.00
CA GLU A 30 2.08 -23.25 -3.38
C GLU A 30 1.61 -21.82 -3.18
N PHE A 31 0.42 -21.50 -3.65
CA PHE A 31 -0.13 -20.14 -3.54
C PHE A 31 -0.25 -19.74 -2.07
N VAL A 32 -0.89 -20.58 -1.27
CA VAL A 32 -1.10 -20.28 0.15
C VAL A 32 0.23 -20.10 0.87
N GLY A 33 1.18 -20.98 0.59
CA GLY A 33 2.49 -20.90 1.22
C GLY A 33 3.21 -19.62 0.89
N ARG A 34 3.13 -19.18 -0.36
CA ARG A 34 3.79 -17.94 -0.78
C ARG A 34 3.14 -16.72 -0.14
N ILE A 35 1.81 -16.73 -0.05
CA ILE A 35 1.11 -15.62 0.60
C ILE A 35 1.42 -15.59 2.09
N GLU A 36 1.45 -16.73 2.76
CA GLU A 36 1.79 -16.78 4.18
C GLU A 36 3.19 -16.27 4.45
N ASN A 37 4.14 -16.60 3.57
CA ASN A 37 5.50 -16.11 3.73
C ASN A 37 5.55 -14.59 3.60
N ILE A 38 4.82 -14.04 2.63
CA ILE A 38 4.76 -12.59 2.45
C ILE A 38 4.10 -11.92 3.65
N ASP A 39 3.01 -12.50 4.14
CA ASP A 39 2.33 -11.97 5.31
C ASP A 39 3.25 -11.93 6.52
N ASN A 40 4.05 -12.99 6.70
CA ASN A 40 5.02 -13.02 7.80
C ASN A 40 6.09 -11.94 7.63
N GLU A 41 6.55 -11.72 6.39
CA GLU A 41 7.51 -10.67 6.12
C GLU A 41 6.94 -9.30 6.40
N ILE A 42 5.67 -9.10 6.06
CA ILE A 42 4.99 -7.83 6.34
C ILE A 42 4.94 -7.59 7.84
N GLU A 43 4.62 -8.62 8.62
CA GLU A 43 4.59 -8.48 10.08
C GLU A 43 5.94 -8.10 10.65
N LEU A 44 7.01 -8.73 10.13
CA LEU A 44 8.36 -8.40 10.57
C LEU A 44 8.72 -6.97 10.22
N LEU A 45 8.34 -6.52 9.03
CA LEU A 45 8.61 -5.15 8.61
C LEU A 45 7.83 -4.14 9.44
N LYS A 46 6.61 -4.49 9.85
CA LYS A 46 5.84 -3.63 10.74
C LYS A 46 6.53 -3.46 12.08
N GLU A 47 7.09 -4.54 12.59
CA GLU A 47 7.83 -4.48 13.85
C GLU A 47 9.09 -3.63 13.70
N ASP A 48 9.80 -3.81 12.60
CA ASP A 48 11.00 -3.02 12.33
C ASP A 48 10.64 -1.54 12.23
N ARG A 49 9.56 -1.23 11.55
CA ARG A 49 9.11 0.15 11.40
C ARG A 49 8.78 0.78 12.75
N LYS A 50 8.10 0.02 13.59
CA LYS A 50 7.76 0.49 14.93
C LYS A 50 9.01 0.77 15.75
N THR A 51 9.98 -0.12 15.67
CA THR A 51 11.24 0.04 16.38
C THR A 51 11.97 1.30 15.95
N VAL A 52 12.03 1.54 14.64
CA VAL A 52 12.70 2.74 14.12
C VAL A 52 11.98 4.00 14.61
N ILE A 53 10.65 4.00 14.57
CA ILE A 53 9.89 5.15 15.03
C ILE A 53 10.15 5.41 16.50
N GLU A 54 10.16 4.37 17.33
CA GLU A 54 10.43 4.51 18.75
C GLU A 54 11.83 5.06 19.02
N GLU A 55 12.77 4.58 18.24
CA GLU A 55 14.16 5.01 18.38
C GLU A 55 14.32 6.50 18.12
N TYR A 56 13.67 7.00 17.11
CA TYR A 56 13.82 8.41 16.71
C TYR A 56 12.84 9.35 17.39
N SER A 57 11.78 8.80 18.01
CA SER A 57 10.77 9.64 18.66
C SER A 57 11.33 10.38 19.86
N GLU A 58 12.42 9.92 20.41
CA GLU A 58 13.06 10.60 21.54
C GLU A 58 14.00 11.70 21.06
N LYS A 59 14.35 11.70 19.77
CA LYS A 59 15.31 12.64 19.20
C LYS A 59 14.66 13.71 18.35
N LEU A 60 13.46 13.45 17.85
CA LEU A 60 12.79 14.31 16.90
C LEU A 60 11.37 14.59 17.36
N ASP A 61 10.91 15.79 17.05
CA ASP A 61 9.50 16.12 17.20
C ASP A 61 8.74 15.46 16.05
N MET A 62 8.26 14.25 16.29
CA MET A 62 7.66 13.42 15.25
C MET A 62 6.41 14.04 14.65
N LYS A 63 5.62 14.73 15.49
CA LYS A 63 4.40 15.37 15.00
C LYS A 63 4.72 16.46 14.00
N THR A 64 5.69 17.29 14.33
CA THR A 64 6.11 18.38 13.44
C THR A 64 6.76 17.82 12.17
N LEU A 65 7.58 16.77 12.34
CA LEU A 65 8.21 16.15 11.19
C LEU A 65 7.18 15.57 10.23
N GLN A 66 6.16 14.91 10.76
CA GLN A 66 5.11 14.33 9.93
C GLN A 66 4.36 15.41 9.16
N ALA A 67 4.11 16.55 9.80
CA ALA A 67 3.47 17.68 9.13
C ALA A 67 4.35 18.20 8.00
N ALA A 68 5.65 18.33 8.25
CA ALA A 68 6.58 18.79 7.24
C ALA A 68 6.66 17.82 6.05
N LEU A 69 6.65 16.52 6.34
CA LEU A 69 6.68 15.50 5.29
C LEU A 69 5.43 15.57 4.40
N LYS A 70 4.28 15.85 5.01
CA LYS A 70 3.05 16.01 4.24
C LYS A 70 3.14 17.19 3.29
N VAL A 71 3.70 18.29 3.77
CA VAL A 71 3.85 19.49 2.94
C VAL A 71 4.80 19.19 1.76
N VAL A 72 5.92 18.54 2.03
CA VAL A 72 6.87 18.18 0.97
C VAL A 72 6.21 17.29 -0.05
N LYS A 73 5.43 16.30 0.42
CA LYS A 73 4.76 15.37 -0.46
C LYS A 73 3.74 16.09 -1.36
N ILE A 74 2.99 17.02 -0.77
CA ILE A 74 2.01 17.79 -1.53
C ILE A 74 2.72 18.64 -2.57
N GLN A 75 3.81 19.31 -2.18
CA GLN A 75 4.55 20.17 -3.09
C GLN A 75 5.14 19.38 -4.25
N SER A 76 5.59 18.16 -3.99
CA SER A 76 6.20 17.35 -5.04
C SER A 76 5.17 16.86 -6.05
N SER A 77 3.89 16.92 -5.72
CA SER A 77 2.82 16.47 -6.60
C SER A 77 2.20 17.63 -7.41
N VAL A 78 2.72 18.83 -7.23
CA VAL A 78 2.17 20.03 -7.89
C VAL A 78 2.73 20.12 -9.32
N ASP A 79 1.82 20.18 -10.30
CA ASP A 79 2.19 20.31 -11.70
C ASP A 79 2.43 21.75 -12.11
N HIS A 80 1.67 22.68 -11.53
CA HIS A 80 1.75 24.10 -11.88
C HIS A 80 2.13 24.88 -10.64
N ARG A 81 3.42 25.03 -10.44
CA ARG A 81 3.94 25.61 -9.21
C ARG A 81 3.49 27.06 -9.00
N ASP A 82 3.56 27.86 -10.06
CA ASP A 82 3.20 29.26 -9.94
C ASP A 82 1.73 29.42 -9.57
N THR A 83 0.88 28.62 -10.16
CA THR A 83 -0.55 28.65 -9.86
C THR A 83 -0.81 28.21 -8.44
N PHE A 84 -0.11 27.14 -8.02
CA PHE A 84 -0.23 26.66 -6.66
C PHE A 84 0.15 27.73 -5.64
N ASP A 85 1.26 28.41 -5.89
CA ASP A 85 1.75 29.46 -4.99
C ASP A 85 0.77 30.60 -4.91
N LEU A 86 0.19 30.98 -6.04
CA LEU A 86 -0.82 32.03 -6.07
C LEU A 86 -2.04 31.68 -5.25
N PHE A 87 -2.50 30.44 -5.40
CA PHE A 87 -3.65 29.98 -4.64
C PHE A 87 -3.35 29.89 -3.15
N MET A 88 -2.15 29.47 -2.80
CA MET A 88 -1.75 29.44 -1.39
C MET A 88 -1.72 30.85 -0.80
N GLU A 89 -1.21 31.80 -1.55
CA GLU A 89 -1.20 33.19 -1.12
C GLU A 89 -2.59 33.70 -0.85
N ALA A 90 -3.52 33.36 -1.74
CA ALA A 90 -4.90 33.80 -1.58
C ALA A 90 -5.58 33.19 -0.38
N LEU A 91 -5.25 31.91 -0.10
CA LEU A 91 -5.87 31.17 1.00
C LEU A 91 -5.27 31.55 2.35
N VAL A 92 -3.99 31.88 2.37
CA VAL A 92 -3.31 32.29 3.60
C VAL A 92 -3.09 33.81 3.53
N ASP A 93 -4.19 34.54 3.63
CA ASP A 93 -4.17 35.97 3.51
C ASP A 93 -3.40 36.61 4.66
N PRO A 94 -2.32 37.35 4.37
CA PRO A 94 -1.54 37.99 5.41
C PRO A 94 -2.36 38.96 6.27
N ALA A 95 -3.40 39.53 5.70
CA ALA A 95 -4.24 40.45 6.44
C ALA A 95 -4.99 39.77 7.56
N GLU A 96 -5.15 38.45 7.46
CA GLU A 96 -5.83 37.68 8.49
C GLU A 96 -4.86 37.04 9.47
N ALA A 97 -3.61 37.10 9.16
CA ALA A 97 -2.60 36.47 9.97
C ALA A 97 -2.37 37.24 11.27
#